data_80378d135bcd6e5dbaecc5e267950e31
#
_entry.id   80378d135bcd6e5dbaecc5e267950e31
#
_cell.length_a   1.000
_cell.length_b   1.000
_cell.length_c   1.000
_cell.angle_alpha   90.00
_cell.angle_beta   90.00
_cell.angle_gamma   90.00
#
_symmetry.space_group_name_H-M   'P 1'
#
loop_
_entity.id
_entity.type
_entity.pdbx_description
1 polymer ?
#
loop_
_entity_poly.entity_id
_entity_poly.type
_entity_poly.pdbx_seq_one_letter_code
_entity_poly.pdbx_strand_id
1 'polypeptide(L)'
;VSVLYGRCLHRGALLSDGFVDGDNLICGVHYWDYRYDTGISEYNNEEQLKKFTSWVDVENDAVYVDEDEIKEWEKENPQPYNRNSYLGLYADIHGAEEEPHNNYIQQLAKGGIKAVGKHGVSSAMGVPFNELPRWDDIQIVTAQLAKKPLLDDEEVSTELVIGPKAKKPLKLKIPIFVSDMSFGALSEEAKIALAKGAELAGTGICSGEGGMLPEEQQNNSKYFYELASAKFGWNIENVKNVQAFHFKGGQGAKTGTGGHLPGDKVKGKIALVRGLEEGKSAISPSTFTDLTTTADFKKLADEVREVSGGIPIGFKLSAQHIENDIDFALEASADYIILDGRGGGTGSAPNIFKNNISVPTIPALARARKHLDKVGADDVTLIITGGLRTESDFVKALALGADGIAIANSAIQAIGCLGMRACHTNNCPVGIATQREDLRSRIIIEQSAKQLQNYFDATTELMKVLARACGHNKLSKFSINDLTTFQKEMAELSGVKFGGAS
;
A
#
# COMPACT_ATOMS: atom_id res chain seq x y z
N VAL A 1 49.21 -6.08 18.41
CA VAL A 1 48.93 -5.96 16.97
C VAL A 1 48.16 -7.18 16.52
N SER A 2 47.12 -7.00 15.70
CA SER A 2 46.34 -8.09 15.10
C SER A 2 46.60 -8.08 13.59
N VAL A 3 46.87 -9.24 13.03
CA VAL A 3 46.93 -9.45 11.58
C VAL A 3 45.73 -10.28 11.17
N LEU A 4 44.85 -9.67 10.41
CA LEU A 4 43.57 -10.25 9.99
C LEU A 4 43.55 -10.45 8.48
N TYR A 5 42.71 -11.39 8.02
CA TYR A 5 42.40 -11.51 6.61
C TYR A 5 41.83 -10.19 6.07
N GLY A 6 42.44 -9.66 5.02
CA GLY A 6 42.24 -8.27 4.57
C GLY A 6 41.00 -8.01 3.72
N ARG A 7 40.03 -8.95 3.65
CA ARG A 7 38.78 -8.78 2.89
C ARG A 7 37.56 -9.00 3.75
N CYS A 8 36.59 -8.11 3.60
CA CYS A 8 35.29 -8.21 4.24
C CYS A 8 34.56 -9.49 3.77
N LEU A 9 34.09 -10.31 4.71
CA LEU A 9 33.39 -11.57 4.41
C LEU A 9 32.03 -11.32 3.77
N HIS A 10 31.41 -10.15 4.04
CA HIS A 10 30.11 -9.81 3.47
C HIS A 10 30.15 -9.77 1.93
N ARG A 11 31.11 -9.05 1.30
CA ARG A 11 31.18 -8.86 -0.16
C ARG A 11 32.60 -8.79 -0.71
N GLY A 12 33.60 -9.17 0.04
CA GLY A 12 34.99 -9.25 -0.41
C GLY A 12 35.74 -7.93 -0.61
N ALA A 13 35.16 -6.80 -0.20
CA ALA A 13 35.81 -5.50 -0.26
C ALA A 13 37.12 -5.49 0.57
N LEU A 14 38.12 -4.73 0.14
CA LEU A 14 39.35 -4.56 0.90
C LEU A 14 39.07 -3.80 2.21
N LEU A 15 39.49 -4.36 3.32
CA LEU A 15 39.33 -3.72 4.63
C LEU A 15 40.33 -2.59 4.85
N SER A 16 41.40 -2.52 4.02
CA SER A 16 42.32 -1.37 3.98
C SER A 16 41.63 -0.07 3.56
N ASP A 17 40.51 -0.15 2.84
CA ASP A 17 39.70 0.99 2.40
C ASP A 17 38.64 1.37 3.46
N GLY A 18 38.67 0.69 4.61
CA GLY A 18 37.80 0.95 5.75
C GLY A 18 38.43 1.89 6.78
N PHE A 19 37.80 1.96 7.94
CA PHE A 19 38.27 2.76 9.06
C PHE A 19 38.06 2.02 10.39
N VAL A 20 38.70 2.51 11.44
CA VAL A 20 38.53 1.96 12.79
C VAL A 20 37.58 2.89 13.56
N ASP A 21 36.54 2.31 14.15
CA ASP A 21 35.63 2.98 15.05
C ASP A 21 35.52 2.19 16.37
N GLY A 22 36.01 2.80 17.46
CA GLY A 22 36.17 2.10 18.72
C GLY A 22 37.05 0.86 18.61
N ASP A 23 36.51 -0.30 18.94
CA ASP A 23 37.18 -1.61 18.88
C ASP A 23 36.94 -2.35 17.56
N ASN A 24 36.27 -1.71 16.61
CA ASN A 24 35.85 -2.34 15.36
C ASN A 24 36.58 -1.78 14.13
N LEU A 25 36.96 -2.68 13.24
CA LEU A 25 37.37 -2.39 11.87
C LEU A 25 36.12 -2.37 10.99
N ILE A 26 35.78 -1.22 10.45
CA ILE A 26 34.58 -0.98 9.64
C ILE A 26 34.91 -1.05 8.17
N CYS A 27 34.21 -1.88 7.41
CA CYS A 27 34.33 -1.95 5.96
C CYS A 27 33.85 -0.65 5.30
N GLY A 28 34.68 -0.02 4.48
CA GLY A 28 34.38 1.27 3.84
C GLY A 28 33.25 1.22 2.79
N VAL A 29 32.77 0.03 2.40
CA VAL A 29 31.74 -0.11 1.34
C VAL A 29 30.34 -0.24 1.90
N HIS A 30 30.13 -1.12 2.93
CA HIS A 30 28.79 -1.38 3.47
C HIS A 30 28.72 -1.24 5.00
N TYR A 31 29.76 -0.68 5.61
CA TYR A 31 29.86 -0.48 7.06
C TYR A 31 29.77 -1.76 7.89
N TRP A 32 30.13 -2.93 7.30
CA TRP A 32 30.22 -4.20 8.01
C TRP A 32 31.36 -4.12 9.00
N ASP A 33 31.14 -4.58 10.19
CA ASP A 33 32.09 -4.44 11.30
C ASP A 33 32.82 -5.76 11.61
N TYR A 34 34.02 -5.65 12.15
CA TYR A 34 34.79 -6.76 12.72
C TYR A 34 35.64 -6.24 13.88
N ARG A 35 35.54 -6.86 14.99
CA ARG A 35 36.46 -6.53 16.10
C ARG A 35 37.89 -6.76 15.70
N TYR A 36 38.77 -5.77 15.88
CA TYR A 36 40.17 -5.88 15.47
C TYR A 36 40.98 -6.85 16.33
N ASP A 37 40.54 -7.17 17.56
CA ASP A 37 41.21 -8.11 18.49
C ASP A 37 40.80 -9.57 18.21
N THR A 38 39.58 -9.86 17.80
CA THR A 38 39.05 -11.21 17.58
C THR A 38 38.74 -11.56 16.14
N GLY A 39 38.50 -10.56 15.30
CA GLY A 39 38.00 -10.73 13.94
C GLY A 39 36.49 -10.99 13.86
N ILE A 40 35.77 -11.10 14.98
CA ILE A 40 34.34 -11.42 15.00
C ILE A 40 33.52 -10.16 14.69
N SER A 41 32.52 -10.31 13.80
CA SER A 41 31.54 -9.25 13.56
C SER A 41 30.57 -9.14 14.73
N GLU A 42 30.35 -7.94 15.25
CA GLU A 42 29.33 -7.69 16.28
C GLU A 42 27.92 -7.69 15.69
N TYR A 43 27.80 -7.37 14.39
CA TYR A 43 26.54 -7.45 13.67
C TYR A 43 26.12 -8.89 13.38
N ASN A 44 27.08 -9.76 13.02
CA ASN A 44 26.85 -11.18 12.78
C ASN A 44 27.95 -12.02 13.45
N ASN A 45 27.72 -12.48 14.65
CA ASN A 45 28.69 -13.23 15.45
C ASN A 45 29.09 -14.59 14.85
N GLU A 46 28.41 -15.06 13.81
CA GLU A 46 28.80 -16.27 13.06
C GLU A 46 29.89 -15.98 12.04
N GLU A 47 30.16 -14.72 11.72
CA GLU A 47 31.21 -14.31 10.80
C GLU A 47 32.48 -13.88 11.57
N GLN A 48 33.59 -14.51 11.22
CA GLN A 48 34.88 -14.20 11.81
C GLN A 48 35.97 -14.14 10.76
N LEU A 49 36.67 -13.01 10.68
CA LEU A 49 37.90 -12.89 9.90
C LEU A 49 38.98 -13.82 10.45
N LYS A 50 39.68 -14.54 9.58
CA LYS A 50 40.86 -15.32 9.98
C LYS A 50 41.86 -14.34 10.57
N LYS A 51 42.28 -14.65 11.82
CA LYS A 51 43.39 -13.98 12.52
C LYS A 51 44.62 -14.84 12.38
N PHE A 52 45.74 -14.26 11.95
CA PHE A 52 47.03 -14.93 11.80
C PHE A 52 47.91 -14.68 12.98
N THR A 53 48.78 -15.64 13.28
CA THR A 53 49.79 -15.53 14.33
C THR A 53 50.74 -14.41 14.00
N SER A 54 50.88 -13.45 14.93
CA SER A 54 51.73 -12.29 14.78
C SER A 54 52.37 -11.89 16.11
N TRP A 55 53.56 -11.31 16.05
CA TRP A 55 54.25 -10.78 17.23
C TRP A 55 54.97 -9.47 16.90
N VAL A 56 55.18 -8.68 17.92
CA VAL A 56 55.86 -7.38 17.84
C VAL A 56 57.29 -7.52 18.35
N ASP A 57 58.23 -7.12 17.54
CA ASP A 57 59.62 -6.92 17.93
C ASP A 57 59.83 -5.45 18.26
N VAL A 58 59.87 -5.16 19.56
CA VAL A 58 59.95 -3.76 20.03
C VAL A 58 61.38 -3.19 19.82
N GLU A 59 62.41 -4.06 19.78
CA GLU A 59 63.78 -3.62 19.57
C GLU A 59 64.02 -3.13 18.15
N ASN A 60 63.40 -3.80 17.19
CA ASN A 60 63.52 -3.49 15.77
C ASN A 60 62.35 -2.67 15.20
N ASP A 61 61.38 -2.29 16.02
CA ASP A 61 60.14 -1.60 15.62
C ASP A 61 59.45 -2.32 14.46
N ALA A 62 59.29 -3.64 14.55
CA ALA A 62 58.80 -4.50 13.49
C ALA A 62 57.63 -5.39 13.98
N VAL A 63 56.74 -5.73 13.06
CA VAL A 63 55.68 -6.73 13.26
C VAL A 63 55.96 -7.89 12.36
N TYR A 64 56.01 -9.08 12.93
CA TYR A 64 56.20 -10.34 12.24
C TYR A 64 54.90 -11.13 12.20
N VAL A 65 54.72 -11.92 11.12
CA VAL A 65 53.59 -12.84 10.94
C VAL A 65 54.15 -14.21 10.57
N ASP A 66 53.37 -15.25 10.86
CA ASP A 66 53.70 -16.60 10.44
C ASP A 66 53.32 -16.79 8.96
N GLU A 67 54.32 -16.76 8.08
CA GLU A 67 54.12 -16.88 6.63
C GLU A 67 53.68 -18.30 6.26
N ASP A 68 54.09 -19.33 6.98
CA ASP A 68 53.67 -20.69 6.65
C ASP A 68 52.22 -20.92 7.01
N GLU A 69 51.69 -20.32 8.10
CA GLU A 69 50.28 -20.31 8.46
C GLU A 69 49.44 -19.62 7.35
N ILE A 70 49.90 -18.48 6.83
CA ILE A 70 49.23 -17.77 5.75
C ILE A 70 49.16 -18.62 4.47
N LYS A 71 50.31 -19.23 4.08
CA LYS A 71 50.38 -20.07 2.87
C LYS A 71 49.51 -21.33 2.96
N GLU A 72 49.43 -21.94 4.13
CA GLU A 72 48.58 -23.11 4.35
C GLU A 72 47.11 -22.73 4.29
N TRP A 73 46.72 -21.62 4.93
CA TRP A 73 45.36 -21.11 4.87
C TRP A 73 44.94 -20.73 3.45
N GLU A 74 45.84 -20.12 2.63
CA GLU A 74 45.57 -19.78 1.23
C GLU A 74 45.32 -21.04 0.35
N LYS A 75 45.99 -22.16 0.64
CA LYS A 75 45.74 -23.42 -0.07
C LYS A 75 44.36 -23.97 0.23
N GLU A 76 43.90 -23.87 1.49
CA GLU A 76 42.61 -24.34 1.93
C GLU A 76 41.47 -23.37 1.53
N ASN A 77 41.79 -22.09 1.37
CA ASN A 77 40.87 -21.03 1.02
C ASN A 77 41.29 -20.29 -0.26
N PRO A 78 41.40 -21.00 -1.40
CA PRO A 78 41.84 -20.39 -2.65
C PRO A 78 40.89 -19.24 -3.05
N GLN A 79 41.48 -18.12 -3.47
CA GLN A 79 40.79 -16.93 -3.96
C GLN A 79 40.99 -16.79 -5.49
N PRO A 80 40.51 -17.74 -6.32
CA PRO A 80 40.68 -17.64 -7.73
C PRO A 80 39.98 -16.41 -8.28
N TYR A 81 40.68 -15.65 -9.12
CA TYR A 81 40.06 -14.55 -9.84
C TYR A 81 38.99 -15.09 -10.77
N ASN A 82 37.73 -14.79 -10.46
CA ASN A 82 36.61 -15.04 -11.33
C ASN A 82 35.95 -13.70 -11.67
N ARG A 83 36.01 -13.31 -12.94
CA ARG A 83 35.46 -12.04 -13.44
C ARG A 83 33.99 -11.85 -13.04
N ASN A 84 33.19 -12.90 -13.13
CA ASN A 84 31.77 -12.81 -12.80
C ASN A 84 31.51 -12.61 -11.29
N SER A 85 32.30 -13.29 -10.44
CA SER A 85 32.26 -13.09 -9.00
C SER A 85 32.78 -11.72 -8.62
N TYR A 86 33.87 -11.27 -9.22
CA TYR A 86 34.46 -9.95 -8.99
C TYR A 86 33.45 -8.83 -9.31
N LEU A 87 32.83 -8.87 -10.51
CA LEU A 87 31.82 -7.88 -10.89
C LEU A 87 30.57 -7.92 -9.97
N GLY A 88 30.25 -9.09 -9.41
CA GLY A 88 29.17 -9.22 -8.45
C GLY A 88 29.49 -8.69 -7.05
N LEU A 89 30.77 -8.77 -6.63
CA LEU A 89 31.22 -8.31 -5.30
C LEU A 89 31.23 -6.79 -5.13
N TYR A 90 31.48 -6.06 -6.21
CA TYR A 90 31.57 -4.59 -6.19
C TYR A 90 30.30 -3.90 -6.71
N ALA A 91 29.28 -4.65 -7.12
CA ALA A 91 28.01 -4.05 -7.46
C ALA A 91 27.36 -3.51 -6.17
N ASP A 92 27.22 -2.21 -6.07
CA ASP A 92 26.42 -1.60 -5.03
C ASP A 92 24.97 -2.05 -5.20
N ILE A 93 24.53 -2.92 -4.27
CA ILE A 93 23.17 -3.47 -4.31
C ILE A 93 22.09 -2.43 -3.96
N HIS A 94 22.49 -1.30 -3.39
CA HIS A 94 21.60 -0.22 -3.03
C HIS A 94 21.55 0.88 -4.08
N GLY A 95 22.53 0.93 -4.99
CA GLY A 95 22.74 2.00 -5.94
C GLY A 95 23.30 3.27 -5.25
N ALA A 96 24.28 3.92 -5.88
CA ALA A 96 24.69 5.26 -5.49
C ALA A 96 23.57 6.26 -5.83
N GLU A 97 23.52 7.37 -5.13
CA GLU A 97 22.51 8.42 -5.37
C GLU A 97 22.62 8.94 -6.82
N GLU A 98 23.83 8.99 -7.37
CA GLU A 98 24.15 9.38 -8.75
C GLU A 98 23.82 8.29 -9.78
N GLU A 99 23.85 7.01 -9.41
CA GLU A 99 23.61 5.86 -10.30
C GLU A 99 22.65 4.83 -9.66
N PRO A 100 21.43 5.23 -9.34
CA PRO A 100 20.48 4.39 -8.59
C PRO A 100 19.99 3.16 -9.36
N HIS A 101 20.22 3.12 -10.67
CA HIS A 101 19.72 2.04 -11.56
C HIS A 101 20.76 0.99 -11.90
N ASN A 102 22.02 1.15 -11.49
CA ASN A 102 23.12 0.27 -11.88
C ASN A 102 22.82 -1.21 -11.62
N ASN A 103 22.35 -1.55 -10.43
CA ASN A 103 22.02 -2.94 -10.07
C ASN A 103 20.92 -3.52 -10.96
N TYR A 104 19.86 -2.75 -11.21
CA TYR A 104 18.74 -3.18 -12.06
C TYR A 104 19.18 -3.39 -13.52
N ILE A 105 20.01 -2.48 -14.06
CA ILE A 105 20.59 -2.61 -15.41
C ILE A 105 21.42 -3.89 -15.51
N GLN A 106 22.28 -4.15 -14.52
CA GLN A 106 23.10 -5.35 -14.50
C GLN A 106 22.28 -6.64 -14.40
N GLN A 107 21.21 -6.63 -13.58
CA GLN A 107 20.29 -7.77 -13.48
C GLN A 107 19.63 -8.09 -14.82
N LEU A 108 19.16 -7.07 -15.54
CA LEU A 108 18.61 -7.23 -16.89
C LEU A 108 19.66 -7.70 -17.89
N ALA A 109 20.86 -7.13 -17.85
CA ALA A 109 21.94 -7.50 -18.76
C ALA A 109 22.43 -8.95 -18.57
N LYS A 110 22.50 -9.44 -17.33
CA LYS A 110 22.94 -10.80 -17.01
C LYS A 110 21.89 -11.87 -17.33
N GLY A 111 20.63 -11.63 -16.99
CA GLY A 111 19.59 -12.64 -17.03
C GLY A 111 18.43 -12.36 -18.00
N GLY A 112 18.43 -11.18 -18.64
CA GLY A 112 17.34 -10.76 -19.52
C GLY A 112 16.00 -10.74 -18.80
N ILE A 113 14.92 -10.82 -19.56
CA ILE A 113 13.55 -10.83 -19.01
C ILE A 113 13.30 -12.02 -18.06
N LYS A 114 14.05 -13.10 -18.18
CA LYS A 114 13.92 -14.28 -17.31
C LYS A 114 14.35 -13.98 -15.86
N ALA A 115 15.30 -13.07 -15.65
CA ALA A 115 15.79 -12.71 -14.32
C ALA A 115 14.77 -11.91 -13.51
N VAL A 116 13.87 -11.18 -14.16
CA VAL A 116 12.89 -10.28 -13.53
C VAL A 116 11.44 -10.72 -13.72
N GLY A 117 11.21 -11.70 -14.63
CA GLY A 117 9.89 -12.18 -14.99
C GLY A 117 9.17 -11.30 -16.03
N LYS A 118 8.11 -11.82 -16.63
CA LYS A 118 7.39 -11.22 -17.77
C LYS A 118 6.92 -9.78 -17.53
N HIS A 119 6.61 -9.42 -16.30
CA HIS A 119 6.14 -8.08 -15.91
C HIS A 119 7.19 -7.28 -15.11
N GLY A 120 8.42 -7.79 -14.99
CA GLY A 120 9.45 -7.18 -14.14
C GLY A 120 9.35 -7.56 -12.67
N VAL A 121 10.26 -7.02 -11.85
CA VAL A 121 10.29 -7.25 -10.39
C VAL A 121 9.02 -6.70 -9.76
N SER A 122 8.40 -7.50 -8.89
CA SER A 122 7.21 -7.10 -8.13
C SER A 122 7.55 -6.75 -6.70
N SER A 123 6.86 -5.77 -6.14
CA SER A 123 6.99 -5.40 -4.74
C SER A 123 5.65 -5.03 -4.11
N ALA A 124 5.61 -5.07 -2.79
CA ALA A 124 4.45 -4.69 -2.00
C ALA A 124 4.43 -3.19 -1.67
N MET A 125 3.27 -2.71 -1.23
CA MET A 125 2.98 -1.33 -0.84
C MET A 125 2.95 -0.34 -2.01
N GLY A 126 2.73 0.94 -1.73
CA GLY A 126 2.67 2.02 -2.72
C GLY A 126 4.02 2.69 -2.96
N VAL A 127 3.97 3.81 -3.63
CA VAL A 127 5.10 4.72 -3.84
C VAL A 127 5.54 5.30 -2.49
N PRO A 128 6.84 5.59 -2.28
CA PRO A 128 7.29 6.29 -1.09
C PRO A 128 6.55 7.61 -0.87
N PHE A 129 6.16 7.88 0.37
CA PHE A 129 5.31 9.02 0.71
C PHE A 129 5.95 10.37 0.36
N ASN A 130 7.27 10.47 0.46
CA ASN A 130 8.03 11.67 0.13
C ASN A 130 8.16 11.95 -1.38
N GLU A 131 7.78 11.02 -2.24
CA GLU A 131 7.76 11.19 -3.70
C GLU A 131 6.41 11.69 -4.24
N LEU A 132 5.46 12.00 -3.35
CA LEU A 132 4.09 12.39 -3.70
C LEU A 132 3.77 13.78 -3.17
N PRO A 133 2.84 14.53 -3.81
CA PRO A 133 2.19 15.68 -3.19
C PRO A 133 1.56 15.26 -1.86
N ARG A 134 1.83 15.99 -0.78
CA ARG A 134 1.46 15.61 0.59
C ARG A 134 0.28 16.40 1.10
N TRP A 135 -0.59 15.75 1.85
CA TRP A 135 -1.66 16.40 2.57
C TRP A 135 -1.16 17.44 3.57
N ASP A 136 0.08 17.29 4.08
CA ASP A 136 0.73 18.25 4.98
C ASP A 136 0.98 19.62 4.34
N ASP A 137 1.06 19.68 3.01
CA ASP A 137 1.24 20.91 2.25
C ASP A 137 -0.06 21.73 2.11
N ILE A 138 -1.18 21.21 2.61
CA ILE A 138 -2.48 21.87 2.67
C ILE A 138 -2.83 22.14 4.13
N GLN A 139 -3.25 23.38 4.45
CA GLN A 139 -3.70 23.77 5.78
C GLN A 139 -5.20 23.94 5.82
N ILE A 140 -5.80 23.74 7.01
CA ILE A 140 -7.20 23.98 7.29
C ILE A 140 -7.35 25.42 7.79
N VAL A 141 -8.30 26.16 7.23
CA VAL A 141 -8.66 27.53 7.64
C VAL A 141 -9.85 27.44 8.59
N THR A 142 -9.59 27.69 9.87
CA THR A 142 -10.59 27.60 10.91
C THR A 142 -11.38 28.92 11.09
N ALA A 143 -12.55 28.82 11.67
CA ALA A 143 -13.41 29.94 12.01
C ALA A 143 -12.88 30.73 13.24
N GLN A 144 -13.24 32.03 13.35
CA GLN A 144 -12.76 32.88 14.43
C GLN A 144 -13.81 33.93 14.84
N LEU A 145 -13.95 35.03 14.10
CA LEU A 145 -14.87 36.15 14.38
C LEU A 145 -15.96 36.30 13.33
N ALA A 146 -15.58 36.42 12.06
CA ALA A 146 -16.56 36.60 10.97
C ALA A 146 -17.41 35.34 10.75
N LYS A 147 -16.79 34.16 10.84
CA LYS A 147 -17.43 32.85 10.98
C LYS A 147 -17.09 32.34 12.38
N LYS A 148 -18.06 31.90 13.14
CA LYS A 148 -17.83 31.41 14.50
C LYS A 148 -17.57 29.92 14.52
N PRO A 149 -16.60 29.43 15.29
CA PRO A 149 -16.48 28.02 15.59
C PRO A 149 -17.69 27.55 16.41
N LEU A 150 -17.94 26.24 16.39
CA LEU A 150 -18.91 25.63 17.30
C LEU A 150 -18.24 25.35 18.65
N LEU A 151 -19.06 25.22 19.69
CA LEU A 151 -18.59 24.83 21.02
C LEU A 151 -18.22 23.34 21.06
N ASP A 152 -17.39 22.94 22.02
CA ASP A 152 -16.86 21.58 22.14
C ASP A 152 -17.92 20.50 22.35
N ASP A 153 -19.05 20.86 22.94
CA ASP A 153 -20.19 19.99 23.24
C ASP A 153 -21.24 19.94 22.12
N GLU A 154 -21.09 20.75 21.07
CA GLU A 154 -22.01 20.72 19.94
C GLU A 154 -21.83 19.43 19.09
N GLU A 155 -22.97 18.82 18.78
CA GLU A 155 -22.99 17.59 17.98
C GLU A 155 -22.58 17.84 16.52
N VAL A 156 -21.73 16.93 15.99
CA VAL A 156 -21.29 16.92 14.59
C VAL A 156 -21.72 15.61 13.92
N SER A 157 -22.56 15.71 12.91
CA SER A 157 -22.99 14.55 12.12
C SER A 157 -21.84 14.04 11.26
N THR A 158 -21.66 12.71 11.25
CA THR A 158 -20.57 12.01 10.54
C THR A 158 -21.11 11.06 9.47
N GLU A 159 -22.42 10.95 9.29
CA GLU A 159 -23.06 10.01 8.36
C GLU A 159 -22.59 10.25 6.92
N LEU A 160 -22.32 9.13 6.23
CA LEU A 160 -22.14 9.07 4.78
C LEU A 160 -23.28 8.26 4.17
N VAL A 161 -23.90 8.79 3.13
CA VAL A 161 -24.90 8.07 2.32
C VAL A 161 -24.30 7.79 0.94
N ILE A 162 -24.14 6.52 0.60
CA ILE A 162 -23.63 6.08 -0.70
C ILE A 162 -24.79 5.76 -1.63
N GLY A 163 -24.77 6.35 -2.83
CA GLY A 163 -25.83 6.23 -3.80
C GLY A 163 -27.18 6.79 -3.29
N PRO A 164 -27.29 8.09 -2.94
CA PRO A 164 -28.48 8.67 -2.33
C PRO A 164 -29.75 8.49 -3.17
N LYS A 165 -29.62 8.33 -4.48
CA LYS A 165 -30.76 8.06 -5.39
C LYS A 165 -31.04 6.59 -5.64
N ALA A 166 -30.19 5.68 -5.17
CA ALA A 166 -30.46 4.25 -5.25
C ALA A 166 -31.73 3.90 -4.46
N LYS A 167 -32.44 2.85 -4.88
CA LYS A 167 -33.65 2.41 -4.17
C LYS A 167 -33.36 1.98 -2.72
N LYS A 168 -32.17 1.42 -2.47
CA LYS A 168 -31.65 1.05 -1.15
C LYS A 168 -30.29 1.72 -0.91
N PRO A 169 -30.23 3.03 -0.61
CA PRO A 169 -28.98 3.71 -0.33
C PRO A 169 -28.23 3.06 0.82
N LEU A 170 -26.90 2.97 0.73
CA LEU A 170 -26.09 2.46 1.83
C LEU A 170 -25.70 3.61 2.78
N LYS A 171 -26.06 3.46 4.06
CA LYS A 171 -25.73 4.42 5.10
C LYS A 171 -24.60 3.90 5.99
N LEU A 172 -23.54 4.69 6.10
CA LEU A 172 -22.42 4.47 7.01
C LEU A 172 -22.45 5.52 8.12
N LYS A 173 -22.16 5.10 9.36
CA LYS A 173 -22.10 6.02 10.52
C LYS A 173 -20.97 7.03 10.39
N ILE A 174 -19.88 6.67 9.71
CA ILE A 174 -18.69 7.51 9.52
C ILE A 174 -18.29 7.51 8.03
N PRO A 175 -17.65 8.58 7.51
CA PRO A 175 -17.32 8.70 6.08
C PRO A 175 -16.07 7.93 5.69
N ILE A 176 -15.65 6.95 6.49
CA ILE A 176 -14.44 6.14 6.27
C ILE A 176 -14.83 4.67 6.34
N PHE A 177 -14.35 3.85 5.40
CA PHE A 177 -14.58 2.40 5.38
C PHE A 177 -13.36 1.63 4.87
N VAL A 178 -13.36 0.29 5.05
CA VAL A 178 -12.25 -0.57 4.64
C VAL A 178 -12.34 -0.85 3.15
N SER A 179 -11.30 -0.46 2.41
CA SER A 179 -11.17 -0.62 0.96
C SER A 179 -10.94 -2.08 0.54
N ASP A 180 -10.96 -2.30 -0.77
CA ASP A 180 -10.80 -3.60 -1.41
C ASP A 180 -9.45 -4.25 -1.14
N MET A 181 -9.49 -5.37 -0.47
CA MET A 181 -8.34 -6.23 -0.20
C MET A 181 -8.78 -7.70 -0.29
N SER A 182 -8.35 -8.40 -1.34
CA SER A 182 -8.85 -9.72 -1.66
C SER A 182 -8.47 -10.81 -0.64
N PHE A 183 -9.38 -11.77 -0.43
CA PHE A 183 -9.04 -13.01 0.26
C PHE A 183 -8.01 -13.80 -0.54
N GLY A 184 -6.92 -14.19 0.12
CA GLY A 184 -5.73 -14.78 -0.50
C GLY A 184 -4.57 -13.79 -0.61
N ALA A 185 -4.81 -12.50 -0.85
CA ALA A 185 -3.82 -11.45 -0.58
C ALA A 185 -3.70 -11.20 0.92
N LEU A 186 -4.83 -11.14 1.63
CA LEU A 186 -4.90 -11.18 3.09
C LEU A 186 -5.29 -12.59 3.58
N SER A 187 -4.93 -12.91 4.81
CA SER A 187 -5.38 -14.11 5.53
C SER A 187 -6.86 -14.01 5.89
N GLU A 188 -7.47 -15.15 6.17
CA GLU A 188 -8.86 -15.23 6.64
C GLU A 188 -9.05 -14.47 7.94
N GLU A 189 -8.14 -14.64 8.90
CA GLU A 189 -8.19 -13.99 10.20
C GLU A 189 -8.12 -12.45 10.06
N ALA A 190 -7.27 -11.94 9.17
CA ALA A 190 -7.18 -10.51 8.89
C ALA A 190 -8.48 -9.98 8.27
N LYS A 191 -9.09 -10.72 7.32
CA LYS A 191 -10.36 -10.34 6.69
C LYS A 191 -11.49 -10.29 7.71
N ILE A 192 -11.60 -11.29 8.58
CA ILE A 192 -12.63 -11.34 9.64
C ILE A 192 -12.41 -10.21 10.67
N ALA A 193 -11.15 -9.96 11.08
CA ALA A 193 -10.85 -8.89 12.03
C ALA A 193 -11.20 -7.50 11.47
N LEU A 194 -10.90 -7.27 10.19
CA LEU A 194 -11.26 -6.03 9.50
C LEU A 194 -12.79 -5.86 9.39
N ALA A 195 -13.52 -6.92 9.04
CA ALA A 195 -14.97 -6.89 8.93
C ALA A 195 -15.64 -6.59 10.28
N LYS A 196 -15.23 -7.28 11.34
CA LYS A 196 -15.72 -7.05 12.71
C LYS A 196 -15.40 -5.64 13.21
N GLY A 197 -14.17 -5.17 13.00
CA GLY A 197 -13.75 -3.83 13.44
C GLY A 197 -14.53 -2.72 12.72
N ALA A 198 -14.77 -2.88 11.41
CA ALA A 198 -15.62 -1.97 10.64
C ALA A 198 -17.08 -1.99 11.13
N GLU A 199 -17.66 -3.17 11.41
CA GLU A 199 -19.01 -3.30 11.97
C GLU A 199 -19.14 -2.61 13.32
N LEU A 200 -18.19 -2.81 14.23
CA LEU A 200 -18.17 -2.16 15.55
C LEU A 200 -18.13 -0.63 15.44
N ALA A 201 -17.45 -0.10 14.44
CA ALA A 201 -17.41 1.34 14.16
C ALA A 201 -18.65 1.84 13.37
N GLY A 202 -19.53 0.95 12.94
CA GLY A 202 -20.73 1.28 12.17
C GLY A 202 -20.45 1.62 10.71
N THR A 203 -19.36 1.11 10.14
CA THR A 203 -18.94 1.32 8.75
C THR A 203 -18.77 0.02 7.98
N GLY A 204 -18.36 0.12 6.71
CA GLY A 204 -18.34 -0.97 5.76
C GLY A 204 -16.94 -1.54 5.45
N ILE A 205 -16.96 -2.65 4.72
CA ILE A 205 -15.76 -3.30 4.16
C ILE A 205 -16.05 -3.82 2.76
N CYS A 206 -15.03 -3.80 1.89
CA CYS A 206 -15.10 -4.32 0.53
C CYS A 206 -14.50 -5.74 0.43
N SER A 207 -15.11 -6.60 -0.39
CA SER A 207 -14.63 -7.97 -0.63
C SER A 207 -13.25 -8.02 -1.27
N GLY A 208 -12.98 -7.11 -2.22
CA GLY A 208 -11.86 -7.21 -3.16
C GLY A 208 -12.07 -8.27 -4.25
N GLU A 209 -11.14 -8.35 -5.20
CA GLU A 209 -11.27 -9.14 -6.46
C GLU A 209 -11.27 -10.67 -6.28
N GLY A 210 -11.12 -11.17 -5.07
CA GLY A 210 -10.96 -12.61 -4.78
C GLY A 210 -12.24 -13.39 -4.54
N GLY A 211 -13.40 -12.80 -4.80
CA GLY A 211 -14.69 -13.33 -4.42
C GLY A 211 -15.09 -12.93 -2.99
N MET A 212 -16.26 -13.34 -2.58
CA MET A 212 -16.83 -13.05 -1.26
C MET A 212 -16.47 -14.16 -0.26
N LEU A 213 -15.66 -13.84 0.74
CA LEU A 213 -15.41 -14.74 1.86
C LEU A 213 -16.64 -14.73 2.78
N PRO A 214 -17.32 -15.88 2.99
CA PRO A 214 -18.57 -15.91 3.77
C PRO A 214 -18.41 -15.36 5.19
N GLU A 215 -17.33 -15.72 5.87
CA GLU A 215 -17.07 -15.28 7.25
C GLU A 215 -16.80 -13.78 7.34
N GLU A 216 -16.19 -13.17 6.33
CA GLU A 216 -16.04 -11.73 6.26
C GLU A 216 -17.40 -11.05 6.08
N GLN A 217 -18.20 -11.51 5.12
CA GLN A 217 -19.52 -10.94 4.82
C GLN A 217 -20.47 -11.06 6.01
N GLN A 218 -20.50 -12.21 6.71
CA GLN A 218 -21.35 -12.43 7.89
C GLN A 218 -20.98 -11.53 9.08
N ASN A 219 -19.76 -11.02 9.13
CA ASN A 219 -19.27 -10.15 10.20
C ASN A 219 -19.38 -8.64 9.88
N ASN A 220 -20.04 -8.27 8.76
CA ASN A 220 -20.28 -6.87 8.45
C ASN A 220 -21.62 -6.66 7.73
N SER A 221 -22.49 -5.82 8.31
CA SER A 221 -23.82 -5.51 7.78
C SER A 221 -23.84 -4.41 6.72
N LYS A 222 -22.66 -3.88 6.33
CA LYS A 222 -22.49 -2.79 5.36
C LYS A 222 -21.42 -3.19 4.32
N TYR A 223 -21.66 -4.35 3.70
CA TYR A 223 -20.69 -5.03 2.86
C TYR A 223 -20.76 -4.60 1.40
N PHE A 224 -19.60 -4.32 0.80
CA PHE A 224 -19.43 -3.99 -0.62
C PHE A 224 -18.89 -5.20 -1.36
N TYR A 225 -19.54 -5.57 -2.46
CA TYR A 225 -19.09 -6.69 -3.30
C TYR A 225 -18.44 -6.16 -4.57
N GLU A 226 -17.17 -6.52 -4.79
CA GLU A 226 -16.38 -6.14 -5.97
C GLU A 226 -16.46 -7.20 -7.06
N LEU A 227 -16.73 -6.79 -8.30
CA LEU A 227 -16.54 -7.61 -9.50
C LEU A 227 -15.36 -7.08 -10.31
N ALA A 228 -14.30 -7.88 -10.40
CA ALA A 228 -13.13 -7.61 -11.23
C ALA A 228 -13.15 -8.44 -12.52
N SER A 229 -12.22 -8.14 -13.43
CA SER A 229 -12.16 -8.73 -14.78
C SER A 229 -12.06 -10.27 -14.84
N ALA A 230 -11.46 -10.90 -13.81
CA ALA A 230 -11.37 -12.36 -13.72
C ALA A 230 -12.64 -13.04 -13.23
N LYS A 231 -13.56 -12.28 -12.66
CA LYS A 231 -14.83 -12.81 -12.09
C LYS A 231 -14.63 -13.94 -11.09
N PHE A 232 -13.54 -13.94 -10.32
CA PHE A 232 -13.28 -14.97 -9.31
C PHE A 232 -14.43 -15.07 -8.31
N GLY A 233 -14.99 -16.26 -8.17
CA GLY A 233 -16.10 -16.54 -7.25
C GLY A 233 -17.36 -15.71 -7.50
N TRP A 234 -17.50 -15.12 -8.70
CA TRP A 234 -18.68 -14.35 -9.05
C TRP A 234 -19.93 -15.22 -9.08
N ASN A 235 -20.92 -14.80 -8.32
CA ASN A 235 -22.26 -15.36 -8.36
C ASN A 235 -23.27 -14.24 -8.12
N ILE A 236 -24.19 -14.04 -9.04
CA ILE A 236 -25.24 -13.01 -8.95
C ILE A 236 -26.10 -13.16 -7.68
N GLU A 237 -26.31 -14.39 -7.18
CA GLU A 237 -27.07 -14.62 -5.96
C GLU A 237 -26.43 -13.99 -4.72
N ASN A 238 -25.11 -13.77 -4.73
CA ASN A 238 -24.40 -13.14 -3.63
C ASN A 238 -24.84 -11.69 -3.42
N VAL A 239 -25.33 -11.01 -4.46
CA VAL A 239 -25.76 -9.60 -4.34
C VAL A 239 -27.01 -9.43 -3.46
N LYS A 240 -27.73 -10.50 -3.14
CA LYS A 240 -28.84 -10.47 -2.18
C LYS A 240 -28.38 -10.22 -0.73
N ASN A 241 -27.12 -10.52 -0.44
CA ASN A 241 -26.53 -10.46 0.91
C ASN A 241 -25.60 -9.28 1.12
N VAL A 242 -25.49 -8.36 0.15
CA VAL A 242 -24.58 -7.21 0.20
C VAL A 242 -25.34 -5.90 0.09
N GLN A 243 -24.72 -4.78 0.48
CA GLN A 243 -25.37 -3.50 0.57
C GLN A 243 -24.88 -2.49 -0.48
N ALA A 244 -23.78 -2.81 -1.16
CA ALA A 244 -23.29 -2.09 -2.34
C ALA A 244 -22.53 -3.04 -3.26
N PHE A 245 -22.48 -2.70 -4.53
CA PHE A 245 -21.76 -3.48 -5.54
C PHE A 245 -20.95 -2.53 -6.44
N HIS A 246 -19.73 -2.91 -6.83
CA HIS A 246 -18.98 -2.14 -7.80
C HIS A 246 -18.15 -2.98 -8.76
N PHE A 247 -18.01 -2.46 -9.97
CA PHE A 247 -17.08 -2.95 -10.97
C PHE A 247 -15.69 -2.38 -10.68
N LYS A 248 -14.65 -3.20 -10.79
CA LYS A 248 -13.28 -2.75 -10.70
C LYS A 248 -12.66 -2.60 -12.09
N GLY A 249 -12.51 -1.36 -12.53
CA GLY A 249 -11.76 -0.99 -13.74
C GLY A 249 -10.25 -0.96 -13.49
N GLY A 250 -9.82 -0.55 -12.29
CA GLY A 250 -8.39 -0.46 -11.96
C GLY A 250 -8.09 -0.19 -10.49
N GLN A 251 -6.81 -0.05 -10.18
CA GLN A 251 -6.29 0.41 -8.89
C GLN A 251 -4.95 1.11 -9.09
N GLY A 252 -4.63 2.09 -8.25
CA GLY A 252 -3.53 3.05 -8.43
C GLY A 252 -2.15 2.46 -8.73
N ALA A 253 -1.84 1.27 -8.23
CA ALA A 253 -0.51 0.68 -8.33
C ALA A 253 -0.30 -0.25 -9.53
N LYS A 254 -1.33 -0.69 -10.24
CA LYS A 254 -1.20 -1.72 -11.30
C LYS A 254 -2.27 -1.69 -12.39
N THR A 255 -2.85 -0.54 -12.70
CA THR A 255 -3.81 -0.39 -13.79
C THR A 255 -3.17 -0.69 -15.14
N GLY A 256 -3.89 -1.35 -16.04
CA GLY A 256 -3.38 -1.79 -17.34
C GLY A 256 -2.68 -3.15 -17.31
N THR A 257 -2.57 -3.78 -16.13
CA THR A 257 -2.16 -5.18 -15.96
C THR A 257 -3.12 -5.88 -15.00
N GLY A 258 -3.31 -7.17 -15.16
CA GLY A 258 -4.22 -7.94 -14.32
C GLY A 258 -3.66 -8.21 -12.92
N GLY A 259 -4.53 -8.67 -12.02
CA GLY A 259 -4.14 -9.20 -10.72
C GLY A 259 -3.38 -10.51 -10.86
N HIS A 260 -2.46 -10.78 -9.92
CA HIS A 260 -1.74 -12.03 -9.87
C HIS A 260 -1.61 -12.52 -8.43
N LEU A 261 -2.18 -13.68 -8.13
CA LEU A 261 -1.94 -14.41 -6.90
C LEU A 261 -1.21 -15.71 -7.25
N PRO A 262 0.03 -15.93 -6.74
CA PRO A 262 0.80 -17.13 -7.03
C PRO A 262 0.06 -18.42 -6.64
N GLY A 263 0.27 -19.50 -7.40
CA GLY A 263 -0.45 -20.76 -7.21
C GLY A 263 -0.17 -21.45 -5.87
N ASP A 264 0.99 -21.20 -5.26
CA ASP A 264 1.33 -21.68 -3.92
C ASP A 264 0.41 -21.13 -2.83
N LYS A 265 -0.22 -19.96 -3.07
CA LYS A 265 -1.25 -19.35 -2.21
C LYS A 265 -2.67 -19.80 -2.55
N VAL A 266 -2.91 -20.35 -3.75
CA VAL A 266 -4.24 -20.77 -4.20
C VAL A 266 -4.49 -22.23 -3.74
N LYS A 267 -4.87 -22.40 -2.48
CA LYS A 267 -5.12 -23.72 -1.86
C LYS A 267 -6.35 -23.67 -0.96
N GLY A 268 -6.95 -24.82 -0.72
CA GLY A 268 -8.07 -25.01 0.20
C GLY A 268 -9.18 -23.99 -0.01
N LYS A 269 -9.53 -23.26 1.03
CA LYS A 269 -10.64 -22.29 1.03
C LYS A 269 -10.46 -21.17 0.00
N ILE A 270 -9.21 -20.74 -0.31
CA ILE A 270 -8.95 -19.70 -1.31
C ILE A 270 -9.31 -20.20 -2.71
N ALA A 271 -8.92 -21.43 -3.05
CA ALA A 271 -9.29 -22.05 -4.31
C ALA A 271 -10.82 -22.16 -4.43
N LEU A 272 -11.48 -22.62 -3.36
CA LEU A 272 -12.94 -22.75 -3.30
C LEU A 272 -13.67 -21.41 -3.49
N VAL A 273 -13.30 -20.37 -2.72
CA VAL A 273 -13.94 -19.04 -2.76
C VAL A 273 -13.73 -18.37 -4.12
N ARG A 274 -12.56 -18.58 -4.75
CA ARG A 274 -12.26 -18.04 -6.07
C ARG A 274 -12.82 -18.87 -7.24
N GLY A 275 -13.28 -20.09 -6.98
CA GLY A 275 -13.72 -21.02 -8.03
C GLY A 275 -12.56 -21.51 -8.91
N LEU A 276 -11.38 -21.77 -8.31
CA LEU A 276 -10.16 -22.18 -9.00
C LEU A 276 -9.70 -23.56 -8.55
N GLU A 277 -8.94 -24.25 -9.42
CA GLU A 277 -8.20 -25.46 -9.05
C GLU A 277 -7.01 -25.11 -8.16
N GLU A 278 -6.77 -25.95 -7.14
CA GLU A 278 -5.62 -25.79 -6.25
C GLU A 278 -4.29 -25.80 -6.98
N GLY A 279 -3.36 -24.95 -6.56
CA GLY A 279 -2.02 -24.83 -7.12
C GLY A 279 -1.94 -24.05 -8.43
N LYS A 280 -3.07 -23.68 -9.06
CA LYS A 280 -3.07 -22.81 -10.22
C LYS A 280 -3.02 -21.33 -9.81
N SER A 281 -2.10 -20.58 -10.39
CA SER A 281 -2.03 -19.13 -10.17
C SER A 281 -3.35 -18.45 -10.60
N ALA A 282 -3.87 -17.58 -9.74
CA ALA A 282 -5.03 -16.76 -10.08
C ALA A 282 -4.55 -15.51 -10.83
N ILE A 283 -4.78 -15.48 -12.14
CA ILE A 283 -4.39 -14.39 -13.04
C ILE A 283 -5.65 -13.72 -13.56
N SER A 284 -5.79 -12.41 -13.33
CA SER A 284 -6.87 -11.61 -13.88
C SER A 284 -6.46 -11.05 -15.26
N PRO A 285 -7.34 -11.04 -16.25
CA PRO A 285 -7.15 -10.26 -17.47
C PRO A 285 -6.97 -8.77 -17.12
N SER A 286 -6.27 -8.03 -17.95
CA SER A 286 -6.06 -6.58 -17.77
C SER A 286 -7.35 -5.76 -17.96
N THR A 287 -8.38 -6.34 -18.56
CA THR A 287 -9.70 -5.75 -18.77
C THR A 287 -10.79 -6.82 -18.74
N PHE A 288 -12.04 -6.44 -18.58
CA PHE A 288 -13.16 -7.35 -18.79
C PHE A 288 -13.20 -7.82 -20.26
N THR A 289 -13.36 -9.13 -20.44
CA THR A 289 -13.34 -9.74 -21.79
C THR A 289 -14.73 -9.81 -22.43
N ASP A 290 -15.77 -9.71 -21.62
CA ASP A 290 -17.18 -9.85 -22.01
C ASP A 290 -18.05 -8.63 -21.68
N LEU A 291 -17.51 -7.65 -20.98
CA LEU A 291 -18.12 -6.33 -20.75
C LEU A 291 -17.22 -5.29 -21.44
N THR A 292 -17.59 -4.85 -22.63
CA THR A 292 -16.73 -4.01 -23.47
C THR A 292 -17.30 -2.61 -23.71
N THR A 293 -18.59 -2.43 -23.53
CA THR A 293 -19.28 -1.15 -23.72
C THR A 293 -19.99 -0.70 -22.45
N THR A 294 -20.29 0.58 -22.34
CA THR A 294 -21.10 1.14 -21.25
C THR A 294 -22.47 0.43 -21.15
N ALA A 295 -23.04 0.02 -22.28
CA ALA A 295 -24.29 -0.72 -22.33
C ALA A 295 -24.18 -2.12 -21.70
N ASP A 296 -23.04 -2.82 -21.89
CA ASP A 296 -22.81 -4.14 -21.27
C ASP A 296 -22.73 -4.01 -19.72
N PHE A 297 -21.98 -3.02 -19.24
CA PHE A 297 -21.89 -2.74 -17.81
C PHE A 297 -23.24 -2.32 -17.23
N LYS A 298 -23.97 -1.43 -17.93
CA LYS A 298 -25.30 -1.01 -17.50
C LYS A 298 -26.28 -2.17 -17.42
N LYS A 299 -26.26 -3.09 -18.37
CA LYS A 299 -27.11 -4.28 -18.39
C LYS A 299 -26.86 -5.15 -17.13
N LEU A 300 -25.59 -5.42 -16.81
CA LEU A 300 -25.24 -6.19 -15.60
C LEU A 300 -25.57 -5.39 -14.32
N ALA A 301 -25.35 -4.08 -14.31
CA ALA A 301 -25.75 -3.22 -13.19
C ALA A 301 -27.25 -3.27 -12.93
N ASP A 302 -28.08 -3.25 -13.98
CA ASP A 302 -29.54 -3.33 -13.87
C ASP A 302 -29.97 -4.72 -13.36
N GLU A 303 -29.32 -5.82 -13.79
CA GLU A 303 -29.54 -7.16 -13.25
C GLU A 303 -29.18 -7.25 -11.75
N VAL A 304 -28.03 -6.66 -11.34
CA VAL A 304 -27.65 -6.57 -9.91
C VAL A 304 -28.70 -5.80 -9.11
N ARG A 305 -29.21 -4.66 -9.63
CA ARG A 305 -30.29 -3.90 -8.98
C ARG A 305 -31.56 -4.71 -8.84
N GLU A 306 -31.95 -5.45 -9.87
CA GLU A 306 -33.13 -6.32 -9.83
C GLU A 306 -33.00 -7.38 -8.76
N VAL A 307 -31.91 -8.17 -8.77
CA VAL A 307 -31.68 -9.30 -7.84
C VAL A 307 -31.50 -8.84 -6.40
N SER A 308 -30.82 -7.73 -6.18
CA SER A 308 -30.58 -7.18 -4.81
C SER A 308 -31.75 -6.37 -4.26
N GLY A 309 -32.69 -5.98 -5.15
CA GLY A 309 -33.77 -5.07 -4.83
C GLY A 309 -33.38 -3.58 -4.82
N GLY A 310 -32.25 -3.22 -5.44
CA GLY A 310 -31.86 -1.84 -5.73
C GLY A 310 -30.74 -1.25 -4.85
N ILE A 311 -29.69 -2.04 -4.57
CA ILE A 311 -28.48 -1.51 -3.92
C ILE A 311 -27.73 -0.55 -4.86
N PRO A 312 -26.87 0.36 -4.32
CA PRO A 312 -26.03 1.24 -5.14
C PRO A 312 -25.01 0.46 -5.96
N ILE A 313 -24.81 0.91 -7.21
CA ILE A 313 -23.82 0.39 -8.13
C ILE A 313 -22.68 1.39 -8.28
N GLY A 314 -21.44 0.93 -8.14
CA GLY A 314 -20.26 1.77 -8.27
C GLY A 314 -19.27 1.30 -9.31
N PHE A 315 -18.25 2.15 -9.49
CA PHE A 315 -17.05 1.84 -10.23
C PHE A 315 -15.83 2.19 -9.42
N LYS A 316 -14.92 1.24 -9.26
CA LYS A 316 -13.58 1.50 -8.74
C LYS A 316 -12.64 1.77 -9.90
N LEU A 317 -12.13 2.99 -9.94
CA LEU A 317 -11.28 3.53 -10.99
C LEU A 317 -9.91 3.87 -10.44
N SER A 318 -8.88 3.69 -11.24
CA SER A 318 -7.57 4.25 -10.99
C SER A 318 -7.48 5.66 -11.58
N ALA A 319 -6.72 6.54 -10.97
CA ALA A 319 -6.52 7.89 -11.46
C ALA A 319 -5.64 7.94 -12.71
N GLN A 320 -6.19 7.58 -13.86
CA GLN A 320 -5.55 7.59 -15.18
C GLN A 320 -6.19 8.67 -16.07
N HIS A 321 -7.13 8.30 -16.92
CA HIS A 321 -7.93 9.21 -17.76
C HIS A 321 -9.20 9.61 -17.01
N ILE A 322 -9.05 10.30 -15.88
CA ILE A 322 -10.04 10.47 -14.83
C ILE A 322 -11.40 10.90 -15.35
N GLU A 323 -11.44 11.96 -16.15
CA GLU A 323 -12.68 12.52 -16.66
C GLU A 323 -13.40 11.53 -17.59
N ASN A 324 -12.67 10.89 -18.51
CA ASN A 324 -13.23 9.93 -19.46
C ASN A 324 -13.74 8.66 -18.77
N ASP A 325 -12.99 8.19 -17.76
CA ASP A 325 -13.38 7.00 -16.99
C ASP A 325 -14.60 7.29 -16.10
N ILE A 326 -14.73 8.52 -15.58
CA ILE A 326 -15.94 8.99 -14.89
C ILE A 326 -17.13 9.06 -15.84
N ASP A 327 -16.97 9.64 -17.03
CA ASP A 327 -18.04 9.71 -18.05
C ASP A 327 -18.53 8.30 -18.42
N PHE A 328 -17.61 7.35 -18.61
CA PHE A 328 -17.95 5.95 -18.82
C PHE A 328 -18.78 5.36 -17.68
N ALA A 329 -18.37 5.60 -16.45
CA ALA A 329 -19.08 5.10 -15.27
C ALA A 329 -20.49 5.71 -15.14
N LEU A 330 -20.64 7.02 -15.43
CA LEU A 330 -21.92 7.72 -15.42
C LEU A 330 -22.85 7.16 -16.50
N GLU A 331 -22.37 6.95 -17.73
CA GLU A 331 -23.15 6.35 -18.81
C GLU A 331 -23.57 4.90 -18.46
N ALA A 332 -22.72 4.16 -17.77
CA ALA A 332 -23.04 2.84 -17.23
C ALA A 332 -23.92 2.87 -15.97
N SER A 333 -24.46 4.03 -15.61
CA SER A 333 -25.39 4.26 -14.49
C SER A 333 -24.81 4.09 -13.08
N ALA A 334 -23.60 4.58 -12.85
CA ALA A 334 -22.97 4.57 -11.52
C ALA A 334 -23.73 5.44 -10.51
N ASP A 335 -23.94 4.90 -9.31
CA ASP A 335 -24.44 5.63 -8.13
C ASP A 335 -23.27 6.16 -7.27
N TYR A 336 -22.08 5.56 -7.40
CA TYR A 336 -20.86 6.01 -6.72
C TYR A 336 -19.60 5.64 -7.49
N ILE A 337 -18.53 6.35 -7.19
CA ILE A 337 -17.18 6.13 -7.76
C ILE A 337 -16.19 6.02 -6.63
N ILE A 338 -15.32 5.00 -6.66
CA ILE A 338 -14.13 4.88 -5.81
C ILE A 338 -12.93 5.20 -6.69
N LEU A 339 -12.30 6.35 -6.48
CA LEU A 339 -11.13 6.79 -7.23
C LEU A 339 -9.85 6.46 -6.45
N ASP A 340 -8.94 5.69 -7.04
CA ASP A 340 -7.67 5.27 -6.44
C ASP A 340 -6.49 6.00 -7.09
N GLY A 341 -5.89 6.93 -6.34
CA GLY A 341 -4.75 7.74 -6.80
C GLY A 341 -3.40 7.04 -6.63
N ARG A 342 -2.35 7.64 -7.22
CA ARG A 342 -0.95 7.26 -7.03
C ARG A 342 -0.52 7.51 -5.58
N GLY A 343 -0.61 6.69 -4.74
CA GLY A 343 -0.38 6.64 -3.31
C GLY A 343 -1.04 5.37 -2.79
N GLY A 344 -1.93 4.79 -3.61
CA GLY A 344 -2.53 3.50 -3.38
C GLY A 344 -1.49 2.39 -3.32
N GLY A 345 -1.60 1.53 -2.31
CA GLY A 345 -0.73 0.37 -2.13
C GLY A 345 -1.35 -0.90 -2.70
N THR A 346 -0.55 -1.94 -2.72
CA THR A 346 -0.96 -3.28 -3.14
C THR A 346 -0.15 -4.35 -2.42
N GLY A 347 -0.67 -5.57 -2.33
CA GLY A 347 0.08 -6.72 -1.83
C GLY A 347 1.23 -7.11 -2.75
N SER A 348 1.07 -6.92 -4.06
CA SER A 348 2.12 -7.14 -5.06
C SER A 348 1.78 -6.40 -6.34
N ALA A 349 2.72 -5.60 -6.86
CA ALA A 349 2.64 -5.00 -8.19
C ALA A 349 4.02 -4.95 -8.84
N PRO A 350 4.10 -5.08 -10.17
CA PRO A 350 5.33 -4.83 -10.90
C PRO A 350 5.83 -3.40 -10.66
N ASN A 351 7.12 -3.23 -10.34
CA ASN A 351 7.70 -1.93 -10.06
C ASN A 351 7.58 -0.96 -11.24
N ILE A 352 7.67 -1.50 -12.47
CA ILE A 352 7.49 -0.72 -13.69
C ILE A 352 6.12 -0.03 -13.77
N PHE A 353 5.07 -0.64 -13.20
CA PHE A 353 3.76 0.00 -13.07
C PHE A 353 3.70 0.88 -11.82
N LYS A 354 3.89 0.29 -10.65
CA LYS A 354 3.75 0.97 -9.36
C LYS A 354 4.48 2.32 -9.29
N ASN A 355 5.68 2.39 -9.86
CA ASN A 355 6.53 3.58 -9.78
C ASN A 355 6.27 4.61 -10.90
N ASN A 356 5.51 4.27 -11.95
CA ASN A 356 5.44 5.11 -13.16
C ASN A 356 4.02 5.47 -13.63
N ILE A 357 2.96 4.95 -12.98
CA ILE A 357 1.58 5.20 -13.43
C ILE A 357 0.77 5.96 -12.37
N SER A 358 -0.40 6.41 -12.79
CA SER A 358 -1.44 7.07 -11.99
C SER A 358 -1.13 8.51 -11.59
N VAL A 359 -2.14 9.32 -11.61
CA VAL A 359 -2.12 10.69 -11.08
C VAL A 359 -2.12 10.62 -9.55
N PRO A 360 -1.32 11.44 -8.84
CA PRO A 360 -1.35 11.50 -7.38
C PRO A 360 -2.74 11.81 -6.82
N THR A 361 -3.02 11.28 -5.63
CA THR A 361 -4.36 11.29 -5.02
C THR A 361 -4.96 12.69 -4.88
N ILE A 362 -4.17 13.69 -4.49
CA ILE A 362 -4.65 15.07 -4.31
C ILE A 362 -5.15 15.68 -5.63
N PRO A 363 -4.33 15.79 -6.70
CA PRO A 363 -4.81 16.32 -7.98
C PRO A 363 -5.86 15.44 -8.62
N ALA A 364 -5.83 14.11 -8.40
CA ALA A 364 -6.85 13.21 -8.91
C ALA A 364 -8.23 13.53 -8.32
N LEU A 365 -8.31 13.72 -7.00
CA LEU A 365 -9.55 14.10 -6.32
C LEU A 365 -10.09 15.44 -6.80
N ALA A 366 -9.21 16.46 -6.86
CA ALA A 366 -9.60 17.78 -7.32
C ALA A 366 -10.17 17.78 -8.75
N ARG A 367 -9.54 17.02 -9.67
CA ARG A 367 -10.01 16.85 -11.05
C ARG A 367 -11.35 16.12 -11.10
N ALA A 368 -11.48 15.01 -10.37
CA ALA A 368 -12.70 14.21 -10.35
C ALA A 368 -13.88 15.03 -9.83
N ARG A 369 -13.73 15.76 -8.71
CA ARG A 369 -14.79 16.61 -8.16
C ARG A 369 -15.20 17.72 -9.15
N LYS A 370 -14.21 18.44 -9.68
CA LYS A 370 -14.45 19.48 -10.69
C LYS A 370 -15.19 18.93 -11.92
N HIS A 371 -14.88 17.71 -12.34
CA HIS A 371 -15.56 17.11 -13.50
C HIS A 371 -17.01 16.74 -13.17
N LEU A 372 -17.26 16.07 -12.03
CA LEU A 372 -18.61 15.72 -11.58
C LEU A 372 -19.49 16.97 -11.43
N ASP A 373 -18.97 18.05 -10.83
CA ASP A 373 -19.68 19.34 -10.71
C ASP A 373 -19.99 19.93 -12.10
N LYS A 374 -19.03 19.87 -13.03
CA LYS A 374 -19.20 20.39 -14.40
C LYS A 374 -20.30 19.67 -15.18
N VAL A 375 -20.43 18.35 -15.00
CA VAL A 375 -21.44 17.55 -15.70
C VAL A 375 -22.77 17.45 -14.93
N GLY A 376 -22.86 18.07 -13.74
CA GLY A 376 -24.08 18.10 -12.92
C GLY A 376 -24.40 16.76 -12.28
N ALA A 377 -23.39 15.96 -11.94
CA ALA A 377 -23.53 14.64 -11.30
C ALA A 377 -23.41 14.73 -9.75
N ASP A 378 -24.11 15.65 -9.13
CA ASP A 378 -24.04 15.97 -7.69
C ASP A 378 -24.56 14.83 -6.81
N ASP A 379 -25.33 13.92 -7.36
CA ASP A 379 -25.90 12.76 -6.69
C ASP A 379 -25.03 11.51 -6.74
N VAL A 380 -23.91 11.56 -7.48
CA VAL A 380 -22.94 10.46 -7.52
C VAL A 380 -21.94 10.62 -6.38
N THR A 381 -21.92 9.65 -5.48
CA THR A 381 -21.00 9.68 -4.31
C THR A 381 -19.56 9.47 -4.76
N LEU A 382 -18.69 10.46 -4.53
CA LEU A 382 -17.25 10.36 -4.82
C LEU A 382 -16.47 9.90 -3.60
N ILE A 383 -15.88 8.73 -3.70
CA ILE A 383 -15.04 8.13 -2.66
C ILE A 383 -13.59 8.18 -3.13
N ILE A 384 -12.70 8.66 -2.27
CA ILE A 384 -11.27 8.70 -2.56
C ILE A 384 -10.50 7.61 -1.79
N THR A 385 -9.51 7.02 -2.43
CA THR A 385 -8.53 6.14 -1.82
C THR A 385 -7.15 6.42 -2.42
N GLY A 386 -6.09 5.93 -1.78
CA GLY A 386 -4.72 6.10 -2.28
C GLY A 386 -3.81 6.88 -1.33
N GLY A 387 -3.46 6.27 -0.20
CA GLY A 387 -2.40 6.78 0.66
C GLY A 387 -2.82 7.59 1.89
N LEU A 388 -4.09 7.81 2.12
CA LEU A 388 -4.59 8.53 3.31
C LEU A 388 -4.36 7.73 4.60
N ARG A 389 -4.02 8.42 5.71
CA ARG A 389 -3.61 7.77 6.96
C ARG A 389 -4.23 8.37 8.22
N THR A 390 -4.34 9.70 8.30
CA THR A 390 -4.68 10.43 9.53
C THR A 390 -5.98 11.20 9.37
N GLU A 391 -6.55 11.64 10.50
CA GLU A 391 -7.75 12.48 10.55
C GLU A 391 -7.59 13.77 9.73
N SER A 392 -6.38 14.34 9.72
CA SER A 392 -6.10 15.55 8.94
C SER A 392 -6.15 15.28 7.45
N ASP A 393 -5.63 14.13 6.98
CA ASP A 393 -5.76 13.72 5.57
C ASP A 393 -7.23 13.58 5.18
N PHE A 394 -8.03 12.94 6.07
CA PHE A 394 -9.42 12.66 5.80
C PHE A 394 -10.26 13.94 5.73
N VAL A 395 -10.06 14.88 6.67
CA VAL A 395 -10.74 16.18 6.64
C VAL A 395 -10.37 16.98 5.38
N LYS A 396 -9.09 17.00 5.01
CA LYS A 396 -8.63 17.70 3.80
C LYS A 396 -9.18 17.06 2.54
N ALA A 397 -9.30 15.71 2.50
CA ALA A 397 -9.93 15.02 1.37
C ALA A 397 -11.42 15.33 1.27
N LEU A 398 -12.18 15.34 2.38
CA LEU A 398 -13.57 15.78 2.38
C LEU A 398 -13.71 17.23 1.92
N ALA A 399 -12.85 18.12 2.41
CA ALA A 399 -12.84 19.53 2.01
C ALA A 399 -12.46 19.74 0.53
N LEU A 400 -11.62 18.87 -0.03
CA LEU A 400 -11.24 18.91 -1.44
C LEU A 400 -12.31 18.29 -2.36
N GLY A 401 -13.40 17.76 -1.79
CA GLY A 401 -14.59 17.33 -2.52
C GLY A 401 -14.86 15.83 -2.56
N ALA A 402 -14.21 15.02 -1.72
CA ALA A 402 -14.64 13.65 -1.49
C ALA A 402 -15.88 13.63 -0.58
N ASP A 403 -16.83 12.74 -0.87
CA ASP A 403 -17.94 12.44 0.03
C ASP A 403 -17.55 11.40 1.09
N GLY A 404 -16.65 10.48 0.74
CA GLY A 404 -16.15 9.42 1.60
C GLY A 404 -14.73 8.98 1.28
N ILE A 405 -14.15 8.19 2.19
CA ILE A 405 -12.76 7.72 2.11
C ILE A 405 -12.72 6.20 2.28
N ALA A 406 -12.08 5.51 1.35
CA ALA A 406 -11.79 4.08 1.48
C ALA A 406 -10.31 3.89 1.87
N ILE A 407 -10.05 3.12 2.93
CA ILE A 407 -8.70 2.91 3.45
C ILE A 407 -8.30 1.43 3.42
N ALA A 408 -7.08 1.14 2.96
CA ALA A 408 -6.48 -0.19 2.97
C ALA A 408 -5.31 -0.27 3.95
N ASN A 409 -4.21 0.40 3.64
CA ASN A 409 -2.99 0.30 4.43
C ASN A 409 -3.16 0.78 5.87
N SER A 410 -3.87 1.87 6.12
CA SER A 410 -4.13 2.33 7.49
C SER A 410 -5.02 1.36 8.27
N ALA A 411 -6.00 0.72 7.62
CA ALA A 411 -6.80 -0.32 8.25
C ALA A 411 -5.97 -1.55 8.66
N ILE A 412 -5.10 -2.06 7.76
CA ILE A 412 -4.22 -3.18 8.13
C ILE A 412 -3.14 -2.77 9.15
N GLN A 413 -2.70 -1.51 9.16
CA GLN A 413 -1.81 -0.99 10.20
C GLN A 413 -2.51 -0.96 11.56
N ALA A 414 -3.77 -0.55 11.60
CA ALA A 414 -4.57 -0.55 12.82
C ALA A 414 -4.73 -1.96 13.43
N ILE A 415 -4.79 -3.01 12.60
CA ILE A 415 -4.85 -4.40 13.07
C ILE A 415 -3.47 -5.05 13.29
N GLY A 416 -2.36 -4.30 13.22
CA GLY A 416 -1.02 -4.75 13.60
C GLY A 416 -0.01 -4.90 12.46
N CYS A 417 -0.25 -4.38 11.26
CA CYS A 417 0.76 -4.38 10.19
C CYS A 417 1.95 -3.48 10.55
N LEU A 418 3.16 -4.02 10.50
CA LEU A 418 4.41 -3.33 10.82
C LEU A 418 5.04 -2.57 9.63
N GLY A 419 4.42 -2.59 8.45
CA GLY A 419 4.95 -1.90 7.27
C GLY A 419 6.18 -2.55 6.64
N MET A 420 6.51 -3.80 6.95
CA MET A 420 7.73 -4.50 6.50
C MET A 420 7.81 -4.78 4.99
N ARG A 421 6.77 -4.45 4.23
CA ARG A 421 6.70 -4.64 2.76
C ARG A 421 6.91 -6.08 2.26
N ALA A 422 6.71 -7.09 3.14
CA ALA A 422 6.84 -8.51 2.82
C ALA A 422 5.56 -9.17 2.27
N CYS A 423 4.54 -8.39 1.90
CA CYS A 423 3.21 -8.91 1.51
C CYS A 423 3.26 -9.82 0.27
N HIS A 424 4.21 -9.60 -0.66
CA HIS A 424 4.36 -10.39 -1.87
C HIS A 424 5.09 -11.73 -1.64
N THR A 425 5.76 -11.91 -0.50
CA THR A 425 6.63 -13.06 -0.23
C THR A 425 5.94 -14.23 0.46
N ASN A 426 4.69 -14.07 0.90
CA ASN A 426 3.97 -15.01 1.79
C ASN A 426 4.59 -15.16 3.20
N ASN A 427 5.54 -14.30 3.58
CA ASN A 427 6.25 -14.34 4.87
C ASN A 427 5.90 -13.13 5.77
N CYS A 428 4.65 -12.66 5.72
CA CYS A 428 4.21 -11.58 6.59
C CYS A 428 4.30 -12.02 8.07
N PRO A 429 5.18 -11.43 8.89
CA PRO A 429 5.46 -11.95 10.23
C PRO A 429 4.31 -11.75 11.22
N VAL A 430 3.37 -10.87 10.91
CA VAL A 430 2.19 -10.58 11.74
C VAL A 430 0.92 -11.30 11.26
N GLY A 431 1.04 -12.22 10.29
CA GLY A 431 -0.08 -13.05 9.85
C GLY A 431 -1.06 -12.41 8.87
N ILE A 432 -0.93 -11.12 8.54
CA ILE A 432 -1.95 -10.37 7.76
C ILE A 432 -1.92 -10.76 6.28
N ALA A 433 -0.76 -10.70 5.62
CA ALA A 433 -0.63 -10.91 4.17
C ALA A 433 0.13 -12.22 3.86
N THR A 434 -0.28 -13.30 4.48
CA THR A 434 0.30 -14.64 4.33
C THR A 434 -0.79 -15.71 4.37
N GLN A 435 -0.49 -16.87 3.79
CA GLN A 435 -1.34 -18.06 3.88
C GLN A 435 -0.70 -19.17 4.72
N ARG A 436 0.48 -18.91 5.28
CA ARG A 436 1.17 -19.82 6.21
C ARG A 436 0.43 -19.88 7.54
N GLU A 437 0.04 -21.06 7.96
CA GLU A 437 -0.75 -21.30 9.17
C GLU A 437 0.01 -20.87 10.45
N ASP A 438 1.32 -21.13 10.51
CA ASP A 438 2.19 -20.72 11.62
C ASP A 438 2.29 -19.19 11.81
N LEU A 439 2.06 -18.42 10.76
CA LEU A 439 2.03 -16.96 10.82
C LEU A 439 0.61 -16.41 11.00
N ARG A 440 -0.39 -16.98 10.32
CA ARG A 440 -1.80 -16.58 10.43
C ARG A 440 -2.32 -16.67 11.86
N SER A 441 -1.94 -17.73 12.58
CA SER A 441 -2.31 -17.96 13.99
C SER A 441 -1.88 -16.88 14.97
N ARG A 442 -1.01 -15.95 14.53
CA ARG A 442 -0.59 -14.80 15.35
C ARG A 442 -1.66 -13.70 15.46
N ILE A 443 -2.64 -13.71 14.57
CA ILE A 443 -3.75 -12.73 14.63
C ILE A 443 -4.77 -13.16 15.66
N ILE A 444 -4.99 -12.33 16.66
CA ILE A 444 -6.10 -12.47 17.61
C ILE A 444 -7.24 -11.62 17.08
N ILE A 445 -8.23 -12.24 16.42
CA ILE A 445 -9.28 -11.58 15.66
C ILE A 445 -10.01 -10.50 16.48
N GLU A 446 -10.44 -10.84 17.70
CA GLU A 446 -11.22 -9.92 18.54
C GLU A 446 -10.39 -8.71 18.98
N GLN A 447 -9.11 -8.92 19.31
CA GLN A 447 -8.21 -7.83 19.67
C GLN A 447 -7.96 -6.92 18.46
N SER A 448 -7.67 -7.48 17.30
CA SER A 448 -7.43 -6.74 16.06
C SER A 448 -8.67 -5.97 15.62
N ALA A 449 -9.85 -6.56 15.73
CA ALA A 449 -11.13 -5.89 15.46
C ALA A 449 -11.34 -4.68 16.39
N LYS A 450 -11.05 -4.84 17.68
CA LYS A 450 -11.13 -3.73 18.67
C LYS A 450 -10.12 -2.63 18.38
N GLN A 451 -8.91 -2.95 17.93
CA GLN A 451 -7.90 -1.97 17.52
C GLN A 451 -8.38 -1.15 16.32
N LEU A 452 -8.98 -1.79 15.30
CA LEU A 452 -9.55 -1.07 14.17
C LEU A 452 -10.72 -0.18 14.58
N GLN A 453 -11.62 -0.67 15.43
CA GLN A 453 -12.70 0.15 15.99
C GLN A 453 -12.12 1.39 16.71
N ASN A 454 -11.15 1.21 17.60
CA ASN A 454 -10.54 2.31 18.33
C ASN A 454 -9.89 3.35 17.38
N TYR A 455 -9.25 2.88 16.30
CA TYR A 455 -8.69 3.77 15.28
C TYR A 455 -9.78 4.59 14.59
N PHE A 456 -10.88 3.97 14.18
CA PHE A 456 -12.01 4.68 13.55
C PHE A 456 -12.69 5.65 14.51
N ASP A 457 -12.96 5.24 15.74
CA ASP A 457 -13.63 6.08 16.74
C ASP A 457 -12.76 7.31 17.09
N ALA A 458 -11.47 7.11 17.38
CA ALA A 458 -10.55 8.19 17.70
C ALA A 458 -10.36 9.16 16.53
N THR A 459 -10.14 8.63 15.33
CA THR A 459 -10.00 9.44 14.11
C THR A 459 -11.25 10.27 13.84
N THR A 460 -12.43 9.68 13.99
CA THR A 460 -13.71 10.39 13.78
C THR A 460 -13.91 11.50 14.79
N GLU A 461 -13.59 11.27 16.08
CA GLU A 461 -13.67 12.32 17.10
C GLU A 461 -12.73 13.48 16.79
N LEU A 462 -11.49 13.22 16.35
CA LEU A 462 -10.56 14.27 15.94
C LEU A 462 -11.05 15.03 14.68
N MET A 463 -11.70 14.36 13.74
CA MET A 463 -12.36 15.02 12.60
C MET A 463 -13.49 15.95 13.06
N LYS A 464 -14.27 15.57 14.07
CA LYS A 464 -15.32 16.45 14.65
C LYS A 464 -14.72 17.69 15.32
N VAL A 465 -13.55 17.55 15.98
CA VAL A 465 -12.83 18.72 16.54
C VAL A 465 -12.51 19.73 15.44
N LEU A 466 -11.97 19.27 14.31
CA LEU A 466 -11.68 20.13 13.17
C LEU A 466 -12.96 20.73 12.55
N ALA A 467 -14.05 19.96 12.50
CA ALA A 467 -15.33 20.46 12.00
C ALA A 467 -15.88 21.60 12.89
N ARG A 468 -15.87 21.42 14.21
CA ARG A 468 -16.28 22.48 15.17
C ARG A 468 -15.41 23.72 15.03
N ALA A 469 -14.08 23.54 14.92
CA ALA A 469 -13.15 24.66 14.70
C ALA A 469 -13.42 25.41 13.38
N CYS A 470 -13.94 24.74 12.36
CA CYS A 470 -14.38 25.36 11.11
C CYS A 470 -15.84 25.87 11.15
N GLY A 471 -16.56 25.71 12.26
CA GLY A 471 -17.98 26.11 12.41
C GLY A 471 -18.93 25.19 11.64
N HIS A 472 -18.61 23.91 11.50
CA HIS A 472 -19.42 22.91 10.82
C HIS A 472 -20.03 21.90 11.81
N ASN A 473 -21.35 21.70 11.73
CA ASN A 473 -22.06 20.67 12.49
C ASN A 473 -22.28 19.36 11.71
N LYS A 474 -21.60 19.20 10.57
CA LYS A 474 -21.57 17.98 9.76
C LYS A 474 -20.24 17.89 9.02
N LEU A 475 -19.64 16.69 8.92
CA LEU A 475 -18.42 16.49 8.17
C LEU A 475 -18.62 16.76 6.66
N SER A 476 -19.80 16.50 6.12
CA SER A 476 -20.17 16.79 4.72
C SER A 476 -20.25 18.30 4.38
N LYS A 477 -20.06 19.20 5.35
CA LYS A 477 -19.99 20.65 5.11
C LYS A 477 -18.59 21.16 4.84
N PHE A 478 -17.56 20.35 5.04
CA PHE A 478 -16.23 20.73 4.62
C PHE A 478 -16.21 21.02 3.13
N SER A 479 -15.50 22.06 2.75
CA SER A 479 -15.38 22.51 1.36
C SER A 479 -13.99 23.05 1.08
N ILE A 480 -13.65 23.27 -0.19
CA ILE A 480 -12.38 23.86 -0.60
C ILE A 480 -12.13 25.24 0.05
N ASN A 481 -13.18 25.93 0.50
CA ASN A 481 -13.06 27.22 1.20
C ASN A 481 -12.52 27.08 2.63
N ASP A 482 -12.49 25.88 3.18
CA ASP A 482 -11.87 25.57 4.47
C ASP A 482 -10.38 25.20 4.31
N LEU A 483 -9.82 25.31 3.10
CA LEU A 483 -8.45 24.94 2.80
C LEU A 483 -7.64 26.13 2.29
N THR A 484 -6.34 26.10 2.58
CA THR A 484 -5.32 26.99 2.01
C THR A 484 -4.01 26.23 1.85
N THR A 485 -3.09 26.77 1.07
CA THR A 485 -1.71 26.25 0.97
C THR A 485 -0.74 27.40 0.74
N PHE A 486 0.45 27.32 1.33
CA PHE A 486 1.56 28.24 1.06
C PHE A 486 2.52 27.69 -0.01
N GLN A 487 2.21 26.53 -0.60
CA GLN A 487 2.95 25.96 -1.73
C GLN A 487 2.22 26.29 -3.04
N LYS A 488 2.86 27.07 -3.93
CA LYS A 488 2.27 27.45 -5.22
C LYS A 488 1.93 26.24 -6.09
N GLU A 489 2.84 25.27 -6.17
CA GLU A 489 2.63 24.05 -6.92
C GLU A 489 1.42 23.25 -6.38
N MET A 490 1.26 23.18 -5.06
CA MET A 490 0.10 22.54 -4.46
C MET A 490 -1.21 23.26 -4.78
N ALA A 491 -1.20 24.60 -4.82
CA ALA A 491 -2.36 25.38 -5.22
C ALA A 491 -2.77 25.07 -6.67
N GLU A 492 -1.80 24.94 -7.58
CA GLU A 492 -2.04 24.59 -8.98
C GLU A 492 -2.55 23.15 -9.12
N LEU A 493 -1.95 22.19 -8.39
CA LEU A 493 -2.33 20.77 -8.41
C LEU A 493 -3.74 20.51 -7.85
N SER A 494 -4.13 21.24 -6.82
CA SER A 494 -5.36 20.96 -6.06
C SER A 494 -6.49 21.97 -6.31
N GLY A 495 -6.18 23.15 -6.84
CA GLY A 495 -7.13 24.27 -6.92
C GLY A 495 -7.40 24.94 -5.56
N VAL A 496 -6.69 24.55 -4.51
CA VAL A 496 -6.77 25.18 -3.18
C VAL A 496 -6.17 26.58 -3.24
N LYS A 497 -6.81 27.55 -2.59
CA LYS A 497 -6.36 28.94 -2.61
C LYS A 497 -4.94 29.08 -2.04
N PHE A 498 -4.06 29.75 -2.79
CA PHE A 498 -2.74 30.13 -2.30
C PHE A 498 -2.88 31.16 -1.16
N GLY A 499 -2.25 30.89 -0.03
CA GLY A 499 -2.32 31.70 1.19
C GLY A 499 -1.31 32.85 1.26
N GLY A 500 -0.47 33.03 0.22
CA GLY A 500 0.46 34.15 0.15
C GLY A 500 -0.20 35.45 -0.29
N ALA A 501 0.49 36.56 -0.06
CA ALA A 501 0.10 37.85 -0.62
C ALA A 501 0.29 37.82 -2.15
N SER A 502 -0.77 38.02 -2.89
CA SER A 502 -0.77 38.07 -4.35
C SER A 502 -0.67 39.51 -4.83
#